data_cacb280203430ac26c8e9e6e4e3f9d1b
#
_entry.id   cacb280203430ac26c8e9e6e4e3f9d1b
#
_cell.length_a   1.000
_cell.length_b   1.000
_cell.length_c   1.000
_cell.angle_alpha   90.00
_cell.angle_beta   90.00
_cell.angle_gamma   90.00
#
_symmetry.space_group_name_H-M   'P 1'
#
loop_
_entity.id
_entity.type
_entity.pdbx_description
1 polymer ?
#
loop_
_entity_poly.entity_id
_entity_poly.type
_entity_poly.pdbx_seq_one_letter_code
_entity_poly.pdbx_strand_id
1 'polypeptide(L)'
;MSRLARVRSSTRRSPLRAAHPAKPLRGHDGFCISLLGTEDTTGMALTYLQRLEAESIHIIREVVAETDNPVMLYSIGKDSAVMLHLAIKAFFPARPPFPLLHVDTTWKFRDMYAFRDRRAAEVGMKLIVHVNPEGLAMNINPFTHGSVVHTDVMKTQGLRQALDKYGFDAAFGGARRDEEKSRAKERIFSFRSAQHRWDPKTQRPELWKLYNARKHKGESLRVFPLSNWTELDVWQYIHLQDIPIVPLYFARERPVVERDGTLIMVDDERMPLRDGEVPVLRKVRFRTLGCYPLTGAIESNADTLPAIVQEMLLAKTSERQGRVIDYDAAGSMEKKKVEGYF
;
A
#
# COMPACT_ATOMS: atom_id res chain seq x y z
N MET A 1 -43.71 -1.24 57.61
CA MET A 1 -43.87 -2.66 57.99
C MET A 1 -43.11 -3.48 56.95
N SER A 2 -41.84 -3.82 57.28
CA SER A 2 -41.35 -5.15 57.64
C SER A 2 -41.46 -6.18 56.43
N ARG A 3 -40.38 -6.72 55.88
CA ARG A 3 -39.33 -7.52 56.52
C ARG A 3 -38.13 -7.70 55.56
N LEU A 4 -36.93 -7.55 56.08
CA LEU A 4 -35.67 -8.09 55.58
C LEU A 4 -35.64 -9.61 55.61
N ALA A 5 -35.13 -10.27 54.56
CA ALA A 5 -34.64 -11.63 54.62
C ALA A 5 -33.20 -11.69 54.07
N ARG A 6 -32.28 -11.92 54.99
CA ARG A 6 -30.88 -12.32 54.74
C ARG A 6 -30.86 -13.79 54.22
N VAL A 7 -30.10 -14.06 53.21
CA VAL A 7 -29.60 -15.40 52.92
C VAL A 7 -28.05 -15.41 52.91
N ARG A 8 -27.54 -16.33 53.67
CA ARG A 8 -26.12 -16.54 54.03
C ARG A 8 -25.39 -17.19 52.87
N SER A 9 -24.14 -16.75 52.68
CA SER A 9 -23.10 -17.42 51.90
C SER A 9 -22.69 -18.79 52.47
N SER A 10 -22.52 -19.77 51.61
CA SER A 10 -21.74 -20.96 51.89
C SER A 10 -20.71 -21.20 50.79
N THR A 11 -19.49 -20.89 51.08
CA THR A 11 -18.29 -21.22 50.31
C THR A 11 -18.01 -22.71 50.41
N ARG A 12 -18.02 -23.44 49.31
CA ARG A 12 -17.31 -24.72 49.22
C ARG A 12 -16.21 -24.62 48.16
N ARG A 13 -14.97 -24.65 48.61
CA ARG A 13 -13.79 -24.88 47.80
C ARG A 13 -13.72 -26.36 47.43
N SER A 14 -13.57 -26.68 46.17
CA SER A 14 -13.15 -27.99 45.67
C SER A 14 -11.75 -27.91 45.08
N PRO A 15 -10.92 -28.96 45.20
CA PRO A 15 -9.47 -28.88 44.93
C PRO A 15 -9.16 -28.98 43.43
N LEU A 16 -8.11 -28.23 43.06
CA LEU A 16 -7.47 -28.25 41.75
C LEU A 16 -6.93 -29.66 41.41
N ARG A 17 -7.40 -30.23 40.33
CA ARG A 17 -6.78 -31.41 39.70
C ARG A 17 -5.59 -30.94 38.87
N ALA A 18 -4.45 -31.58 39.11
CA ALA A 18 -3.24 -31.42 38.31
C ALA A 18 -3.46 -31.83 36.85
N ALA A 19 -3.11 -30.96 35.93
CA ALA A 19 -3.12 -31.25 34.50
C ALA A 19 -1.82 -31.99 34.12
N HIS A 20 -1.97 -33.09 33.38
CA HIS A 20 -0.87 -33.83 32.76
C HIS A 20 -0.19 -32.99 31.64
N PRO A 21 1.13 -33.13 31.41
CA PRO A 21 1.83 -32.43 30.35
C PRO A 21 1.47 -33.04 28.98
N ALA A 22 1.06 -32.19 28.08
CA ALA A 22 0.85 -32.52 26.67
C ALA A 22 2.17 -32.80 25.95
N LYS A 23 2.19 -33.86 25.13
CA LYS A 23 3.33 -34.23 24.26
C LYS A 23 3.61 -33.15 23.20
N PRO A 24 4.91 -32.91 22.86
CA PRO A 24 5.23 -31.95 21.81
C PRO A 24 4.92 -32.52 20.43
N LEU A 25 4.24 -31.73 19.59
CA LEU A 25 4.10 -31.95 18.16
C LEU A 25 5.45 -31.69 17.48
N ARG A 26 5.97 -32.69 16.78
CA ARG A 26 7.14 -32.58 15.88
C ARG A 26 6.69 -31.91 14.56
N GLY A 27 7.53 -30.99 14.12
CA GLY A 27 7.67 -30.69 12.69
C GLY A 27 7.41 -29.24 12.30
N HIS A 28 8.41 -28.44 12.25
CA HIS A 28 9.04 -27.70 11.17
C HIS A 28 9.96 -26.62 11.77
N ASP A 29 11.18 -26.60 11.26
CA ASP A 29 12.34 -25.90 11.75
C ASP A 29 12.17 -24.37 11.83
N GLY A 30 12.64 -23.84 12.97
CA GLY A 30 13.40 -22.63 13.04
C GLY A 30 12.70 -21.30 13.27
N PHE A 31 12.23 -21.04 14.47
CA PHE A 31 12.54 -19.79 15.16
C PHE A 31 12.11 -19.92 16.64
N CYS A 32 12.95 -20.54 17.43
CA CYS A 32 12.75 -20.58 18.88
C CYS A 32 13.38 -19.31 19.48
N ILE A 33 12.56 -18.37 19.94
CA ILE A 33 13.04 -17.31 20.84
C ILE A 33 13.21 -17.97 22.19
N SER A 34 14.47 -18.28 22.56
CA SER A 34 14.84 -18.67 23.91
C SER A 34 14.75 -17.43 24.79
N LEU A 35 13.72 -17.35 25.61
CA LEU A 35 13.66 -16.49 26.78
C LEU A 35 14.25 -17.29 27.93
N LEU A 36 15.41 -16.86 28.43
CA LEU A 36 16.12 -17.14 29.65
C LEU A 36 17.55 -17.67 29.42
N GLY A 37 18.47 -16.75 29.41
CA GLY A 37 19.90 -16.97 29.47
C GLY A 37 20.59 -15.63 29.56
N THR A 38 20.97 -15.24 30.79
CA THR A 38 21.89 -14.14 31.08
C THR A 38 23.22 -14.39 30.39
N GLU A 39 23.81 -13.28 29.87
CA GLU A 39 25.18 -13.12 29.35
C GLU A 39 25.29 -13.22 27.83
N ASP A 40 25.41 -12.09 27.31
CA ASP A 40 26.06 -11.45 26.17
C ASP A 40 25.11 -10.48 25.42
N THR A 41 24.89 -9.33 26.06
CA THR A 41 24.30 -8.16 25.39
C THR A 41 25.37 -7.41 24.58
N THR A 42 25.98 -8.05 23.62
CA THR A 42 26.41 -7.36 22.43
C THR A 42 25.13 -7.07 21.64
N GLY A 43 24.49 -5.94 21.95
CA GLY A 43 23.29 -5.49 21.31
C GLY A 43 23.54 -5.41 19.81
N MET A 44 23.15 -6.45 19.06
CA MET A 44 23.31 -6.50 17.62
C MET A 44 22.49 -5.35 17.04
N ALA A 45 23.17 -4.30 16.59
CA ALA A 45 22.51 -3.14 16.00
C ALA A 45 21.64 -3.60 14.83
N LEU A 46 20.38 -3.15 14.82
CA LEU A 46 19.46 -3.43 13.72
C LEU A 46 20.10 -3.03 12.40
N THR A 47 19.96 -3.88 11.39
CA THR A 47 20.33 -3.53 10.01
C THR A 47 19.50 -2.32 9.53
N TYR A 48 19.93 -1.68 8.46
CA TYR A 48 19.21 -0.55 7.89
C TYR A 48 17.75 -0.91 7.54
N LEU A 49 17.52 -2.04 6.86
CA LEU A 49 16.16 -2.49 6.51
C LEU A 49 15.32 -2.87 7.74
N GLN A 50 15.93 -3.47 8.77
CA GLN A 50 15.21 -3.73 10.02
C GLN A 50 14.79 -2.45 10.74
N ARG A 51 15.58 -1.38 10.65
CA ARG A 51 15.19 -0.05 11.18
C ARG A 51 14.03 0.55 10.43
N LEU A 52 14.03 0.46 9.09
CA LEU A 52 12.90 0.91 8.26
C LEU A 52 11.63 0.09 8.54
N GLU A 53 11.75 -1.22 8.67
CA GLU A 53 10.65 -2.10 9.07
C GLU A 53 10.06 -1.71 10.42
N ALA A 54 10.92 -1.55 11.44
CA ALA A 54 10.49 -1.19 12.79
C ALA A 54 9.80 0.18 12.83
N GLU A 55 10.32 1.17 12.09
CA GLU A 55 9.69 2.48 11.95
C GLU A 55 8.31 2.39 11.30
N SER A 56 8.19 1.65 10.20
CA SER A 56 6.91 1.47 9.49
C SER A 56 5.87 0.75 10.34
N ILE A 57 6.27 -0.29 11.08
CA ILE A 57 5.40 -1.01 12.03
C ILE A 57 4.93 -0.08 13.15
N HIS A 58 5.85 0.73 13.71
CA HIS A 58 5.49 1.72 14.72
C HIS A 58 4.44 2.71 14.18
N ILE A 59 4.67 3.30 13.00
CA ILE A 59 3.73 4.22 12.37
C ILE A 59 2.34 3.58 12.17
N ILE A 60 2.29 2.34 11.69
CA ILE A 60 1.01 1.63 11.48
C ILE A 60 0.27 1.42 12.81
N ARG A 61 0.98 1.05 13.87
CA ARG A 61 0.38 0.86 15.20
C ARG A 61 -0.11 2.16 15.82
N GLU A 62 0.67 3.25 15.69
CA GLU A 62 0.27 4.59 16.17
C GLU A 62 -1.03 5.06 15.53
N VAL A 63 -1.17 4.88 14.20
CA VAL A 63 -2.41 5.26 13.52
C VAL A 63 -3.60 4.49 14.06
N VAL A 64 -3.47 3.18 14.25
CA VAL A 64 -4.58 2.36 14.75
C VAL A 64 -4.94 2.72 16.20
N ALA A 65 -3.96 3.15 17.01
CA ALA A 65 -4.21 3.58 18.38
C ALA A 65 -4.91 4.95 18.47
N GLU A 66 -4.68 5.84 17.50
CA GLU A 66 -5.07 7.26 17.54
C GLU A 66 -6.24 7.60 16.62
N THR A 67 -6.75 6.65 15.81
CA THR A 67 -7.83 6.89 14.84
C THR A 67 -8.97 5.90 15.02
N ASP A 68 -10.19 6.34 14.70
CA ASP A 68 -11.41 5.56 14.93
C ASP A 68 -11.71 4.59 13.78
N ASN A 69 -11.38 4.96 12.55
CA ASN A 69 -11.73 4.19 11.35
C ASN A 69 -10.65 4.27 10.27
N PRO A 70 -9.48 3.65 10.50
CA PRO A 70 -8.40 3.62 9.53
C PRO A 70 -8.68 2.67 8.36
N VAL A 71 -8.06 2.94 7.19
CA VAL A 71 -8.11 2.09 6.00
C VAL A 71 -6.76 2.02 5.33
N MET A 72 -6.41 0.88 4.75
CA MET A 72 -5.21 0.76 3.92
C MET A 72 -5.57 0.80 2.44
N LEU A 73 -4.99 1.78 1.72
CA LEU A 73 -5.15 1.88 0.28
C LEU A 73 -4.35 0.79 -0.41
N TYR A 74 -5.04 -0.03 -1.17
CA TYR A 74 -4.45 -1.18 -1.83
C TYR A 74 -4.43 -0.99 -3.35
N SER A 75 -3.36 -0.37 -3.85
CA SER A 75 -3.16 -0.07 -5.28
C SER A 75 -2.65 -1.28 -6.09
N ILE A 76 -2.33 -2.39 -5.43
CA ILE A 76 -1.77 -3.62 -6.01
C ILE A 76 -0.32 -3.45 -6.51
N GLY A 77 0.27 -2.27 -6.35
CA GLY A 77 1.67 -2.01 -6.64
C GLY A 77 2.63 -2.60 -5.61
N LYS A 78 3.94 -2.61 -5.90
CA LYS A 78 4.99 -3.13 -5.01
C LYS A 78 4.96 -2.47 -3.62
N ASP A 79 4.75 -1.15 -3.58
CA ASP A 79 4.72 -0.39 -2.33
C ASP A 79 3.52 -0.79 -1.46
N SER A 80 2.34 -0.97 -2.05
CA SER A 80 1.17 -1.46 -1.32
C SER A 80 1.30 -2.92 -0.89
N ALA A 81 2.06 -3.75 -1.61
CA ALA A 81 2.37 -5.12 -1.20
C ALA A 81 3.28 -5.13 0.04
N VAL A 82 4.31 -4.26 0.07
CA VAL A 82 5.17 -4.09 1.26
C VAL A 82 4.37 -3.54 2.44
N MET A 83 3.53 -2.52 2.24
CA MET A 83 2.67 -2.01 3.31
C MET A 83 1.75 -3.09 3.90
N LEU A 84 1.13 -3.91 3.06
CA LEU A 84 0.28 -5.01 3.50
C LEU A 84 1.07 -6.03 4.32
N HIS A 85 2.28 -6.38 3.89
CA HIS A 85 3.16 -7.28 4.63
C HIS A 85 3.55 -6.70 6.00
N LEU A 86 3.93 -5.42 6.06
CA LEU A 86 4.25 -4.71 7.29
C LEU A 86 3.03 -4.63 8.24
N ALA A 87 1.83 -4.42 7.70
CA ALA A 87 0.60 -4.42 8.49
C ALA A 87 0.33 -5.79 9.11
N ILE A 88 0.51 -6.87 8.35
CA ILE A 88 0.39 -8.24 8.88
C ILE A 88 1.40 -8.46 10.01
N LYS A 89 2.66 -8.07 9.82
CA LYS A 89 3.69 -8.17 10.88
C LYS A 89 3.36 -7.31 12.10
N ALA A 90 2.80 -6.11 11.89
CA ALA A 90 2.47 -5.18 12.98
C ALA A 90 1.44 -5.76 13.97
N PHE A 91 0.54 -6.61 13.50
CA PHE A 91 -0.55 -7.15 14.33
C PHE A 91 -0.47 -8.67 14.54
N PHE A 92 0.58 -9.33 14.04
CA PHE A 92 0.74 -10.76 14.24
C PHE A 92 0.66 -11.15 15.74
N PRO A 93 -0.07 -12.23 16.13
CA PRO A 93 -0.77 -13.21 15.28
C PRO A 93 -2.20 -12.80 14.85
N ALA A 94 -2.70 -11.66 15.29
CA ALA A 94 -4.00 -11.14 14.87
C ALA A 94 -3.93 -10.56 13.45
N ARG A 95 -5.10 -10.35 12.84
CA ARG A 95 -5.22 -9.63 11.57
C ARG A 95 -5.17 -8.12 11.81
N PRO A 96 -4.69 -7.33 10.82
CA PRO A 96 -4.81 -5.88 10.88
C PRO A 96 -6.28 -5.45 11.10
N PRO A 97 -6.56 -4.54 12.07
CA PRO A 97 -7.92 -4.18 12.45
C PRO A 97 -8.56 -3.12 11.54
N PHE A 98 -8.22 -3.15 10.25
CA PHE A 98 -8.73 -2.22 9.24
C PHE A 98 -8.88 -2.93 7.89
N PRO A 99 -9.77 -2.44 7.00
CA PRO A 99 -9.96 -3.01 5.68
C PRO A 99 -8.91 -2.53 4.67
N LEU A 100 -8.84 -3.23 3.54
CA LEU A 100 -8.19 -2.77 2.33
C LEU A 100 -9.19 -1.98 1.47
N LEU A 101 -8.78 -0.85 0.91
CA LEU A 101 -9.56 -0.07 -0.06
C LEU A 101 -8.85 -0.04 -1.40
N HIS A 102 -9.49 -0.58 -2.41
CA HIS A 102 -9.07 -0.45 -3.80
C HIS A 102 -9.98 0.53 -4.53
N VAL A 103 -9.44 1.66 -4.98
CA VAL A 103 -10.14 2.57 -5.89
C VAL A 103 -9.93 2.04 -7.30
N ASP A 104 -10.98 1.45 -7.84
CA ASP A 104 -10.95 0.85 -9.17
C ASP A 104 -11.32 1.89 -10.23
N THR A 105 -10.39 2.13 -11.12
CA THR A 105 -10.57 3.05 -12.24
C THR A 105 -11.17 2.38 -13.47
N THR A 106 -11.57 1.10 -13.35
CA THR A 106 -12.00 0.21 -14.45
C THR A 106 -10.92 -0.08 -15.51
N TRP A 107 -9.78 0.59 -15.42
CA TRP A 107 -8.66 0.49 -16.34
C TRP A 107 -7.40 -0.01 -15.64
N LYS A 108 -7.43 -1.26 -15.14
CA LYS A 108 -6.27 -1.99 -14.64
C LYS A 108 -5.94 -3.15 -15.58
N PHE A 109 -4.70 -3.64 -15.50
CA PHE A 109 -4.31 -4.89 -16.16
C PHE A 109 -5.05 -6.07 -15.56
N ARG A 110 -5.37 -7.08 -16.37
CA ARG A 110 -6.06 -8.30 -15.91
C ARG A 110 -5.33 -9.00 -14.78
N ASP A 111 -4.01 -9.10 -14.88
CA ASP A 111 -3.16 -9.68 -13.84
C ASP A 111 -3.30 -8.96 -12.49
N MET A 112 -3.53 -7.63 -12.50
CA MET A 112 -3.73 -6.87 -11.27
C MET A 112 -5.05 -7.23 -10.58
N TYR A 113 -6.13 -7.37 -11.32
CA TYR A 113 -7.42 -7.78 -10.76
C TYR A 113 -7.33 -9.18 -10.14
N ALA A 114 -6.80 -10.15 -10.87
CA ALA A 114 -6.64 -11.52 -10.40
C ALA A 114 -5.75 -11.61 -9.15
N PHE A 115 -4.65 -10.85 -9.13
CA PHE A 115 -3.75 -10.80 -7.98
C PHE A 115 -4.41 -10.14 -6.76
N ARG A 116 -5.14 -9.04 -6.95
CA ARG A 116 -5.85 -8.30 -5.90
C ARG A 116 -6.78 -9.21 -5.11
N ASP A 117 -7.66 -9.90 -5.82
CA ASP A 117 -8.71 -10.69 -5.21
C ASP A 117 -8.13 -11.92 -4.51
N ARG A 118 -7.18 -12.60 -5.16
CA ARG A 118 -6.46 -13.72 -4.55
C ARG A 118 -5.73 -13.29 -3.28
N ARG A 119 -4.95 -12.20 -3.34
CA ARG A 119 -4.14 -11.77 -2.21
C ARG A 119 -4.97 -11.30 -1.02
N ALA A 120 -6.06 -10.58 -1.25
CA ALA A 120 -6.99 -10.18 -0.20
C ALA A 120 -7.62 -11.39 0.50
N ALA A 121 -8.00 -12.42 -0.26
CA ALA A 121 -8.53 -13.68 0.28
C ALA A 121 -7.48 -14.45 1.10
N GLU A 122 -6.25 -14.59 0.61
CA GLU A 122 -5.14 -15.25 1.30
C GLU A 122 -4.85 -14.64 2.68
N VAL A 123 -4.80 -13.32 2.76
CA VAL A 123 -4.53 -12.62 4.03
C VAL A 123 -5.77 -12.52 4.91
N GLY A 124 -6.94 -12.86 4.39
CA GLY A 124 -8.21 -12.83 5.10
C GLY A 124 -8.65 -11.45 5.57
N MET A 125 -8.23 -10.40 4.87
CA MET A 125 -8.66 -9.02 5.14
C MET A 125 -9.85 -8.64 4.27
N LYS A 126 -10.75 -7.83 4.83
CA LYS A 126 -11.87 -7.27 4.07
C LYS A 126 -11.36 -6.36 2.97
N LEU A 127 -11.69 -6.66 1.72
CA LEU A 127 -11.41 -5.81 0.57
C LEU A 127 -12.66 -4.99 0.20
N ILE A 128 -12.52 -3.69 0.17
CA ILE A 128 -13.52 -2.75 -0.33
C ILE A 128 -13.04 -2.28 -1.70
N VAL A 129 -13.86 -2.53 -2.73
CA VAL A 129 -13.62 -2.03 -4.08
C VAL A 129 -14.60 -0.89 -4.34
N HIS A 130 -14.07 0.28 -4.65
CA HIS A 130 -14.87 1.47 -4.97
C HIS A 130 -14.60 1.93 -6.39
N VAL A 131 -15.65 2.06 -7.18
CA VAL A 131 -15.63 2.69 -8.51
C VAL A 131 -16.39 4.01 -8.40
N ASN A 132 -15.91 5.07 -9.03
CA ASN A 132 -16.66 6.32 -9.10
C ASN A 132 -17.93 6.12 -9.96
N PRO A 133 -19.14 6.20 -9.37
CA PRO A 133 -20.37 5.91 -10.13
C PRO A 133 -20.67 6.95 -11.21
N GLU A 134 -20.30 8.21 -10.99
CA GLU A 134 -20.47 9.28 -11.96
C GLU A 134 -19.54 9.09 -13.16
N GLY A 135 -18.27 8.77 -12.89
CA GLY A 135 -17.30 8.47 -13.94
C GLY A 135 -17.67 7.23 -14.74
N LEU A 136 -18.28 6.22 -14.10
CA LEU A 136 -18.79 5.04 -14.77
C LEU A 136 -20.00 5.39 -15.68
N ALA A 137 -20.95 6.17 -15.18
CA ALA A 137 -22.11 6.60 -15.96
C ALA A 137 -21.73 7.44 -17.20
N MET A 138 -20.68 8.27 -17.07
CA MET A 138 -20.12 9.06 -18.17
C MET A 138 -19.16 8.27 -19.08
N ASN A 139 -18.93 6.99 -18.82
CA ASN A 139 -17.98 6.13 -19.51
C ASN A 139 -16.57 6.76 -19.63
N ILE A 140 -16.09 7.38 -18.55
CA ILE A 140 -14.79 8.04 -18.49
C ILE A 140 -13.67 7.00 -18.72
N ASN A 141 -12.92 7.16 -19.79
CA ASN A 141 -11.81 6.29 -20.14
C ASN A 141 -10.59 7.07 -20.64
N PRO A 142 -9.38 6.48 -20.61
CA PRO A 142 -8.16 7.19 -20.92
C PRO A 142 -8.00 7.56 -22.40
N PHE A 143 -8.72 6.92 -23.31
CA PHE A 143 -8.59 7.15 -24.75
C PHE A 143 -9.44 8.32 -25.24
N THR A 144 -10.69 8.41 -24.79
CA THR A 144 -11.63 9.47 -25.24
C THR A 144 -11.54 10.72 -24.38
N HIS A 145 -11.16 10.62 -23.12
CA HIS A 145 -11.13 11.75 -22.18
C HIS A 145 -9.70 12.17 -21.78
N GLY A 146 -8.69 11.39 -22.20
CA GLY A 146 -7.28 11.63 -21.85
C GLY A 146 -6.90 11.23 -20.42
N SER A 147 -5.59 11.22 -20.17
CA SER A 147 -5.00 10.77 -18.91
C SER A 147 -5.41 11.63 -17.72
N VAL A 148 -5.49 12.95 -17.90
CA VAL A 148 -5.78 13.92 -16.85
C VAL A 148 -7.20 13.75 -16.32
N VAL A 149 -8.20 13.81 -17.21
CA VAL A 149 -9.61 13.68 -16.83
C VAL A 149 -9.90 12.31 -16.24
N HIS A 150 -9.41 11.25 -16.89
CA HIS A 150 -9.56 9.89 -16.36
C HIS A 150 -8.97 9.75 -14.95
N THR A 151 -7.77 10.28 -14.70
CA THR A 151 -7.14 10.19 -13.38
C THR A 151 -7.88 11.04 -12.35
N ASP A 152 -8.32 12.24 -12.71
CA ASP A 152 -9.04 13.08 -11.78
C ASP A 152 -10.38 12.44 -11.39
N VAL A 153 -11.22 12.12 -12.37
CA VAL A 153 -12.57 11.59 -12.11
C VAL A 153 -12.51 10.20 -11.47
N MET A 154 -11.82 9.25 -12.11
CA MET A 154 -11.89 7.84 -11.69
C MET A 154 -11.03 7.54 -10.47
N LYS A 155 -9.94 8.29 -10.24
CA LYS A 155 -9.02 8.03 -9.15
C LYS A 155 -9.12 9.05 -8.01
N THR A 156 -8.97 10.37 -8.30
CA THR A 156 -8.95 11.40 -7.25
C THR A 156 -10.32 11.58 -6.62
N GLN A 157 -11.34 11.81 -7.44
CA GLN A 157 -12.72 11.95 -6.96
C GLN A 157 -13.24 10.62 -6.40
N GLY A 158 -12.96 9.49 -7.06
CA GLY A 158 -13.31 8.15 -6.55
C GLY A 158 -12.72 7.85 -5.17
N LEU A 159 -11.47 8.28 -4.91
CA LEU A 159 -10.89 8.14 -3.58
C LEU A 159 -11.63 8.99 -2.54
N ARG A 160 -11.89 10.26 -2.83
CA ARG A 160 -12.63 11.15 -1.91
C ARG A 160 -14.02 10.60 -1.61
N GLN A 161 -14.76 10.19 -2.63
CA GLN A 161 -16.07 9.55 -2.48
C GLN A 161 -16.01 8.30 -1.55
N ALA A 162 -15.00 7.45 -1.74
CA ALA A 162 -14.84 6.26 -0.92
C ALA A 162 -14.56 6.62 0.55
N LEU A 163 -13.68 7.58 0.79
CA LEU A 163 -13.33 8.00 2.15
C LEU A 163 -14.52 8.58 2.88
N ASP A 164 -15.31 9.46 2.22
CA ASP A 164 -16.52 10.05 2.77
C ASP A 164 -17.62 9.01 2.99
N LYS A 165 -17.86 8.17 1.97
CA LYS A 165 -18.91 7.14 2.02
C LYS A 165 -18.75 6.16 3.19
N TYR A 166 -17.50 5.77 3.48
CA TYR A 166 -17.21 4.82 4.54
C TYR A 166 -16.77 5.49 5.85
N GLY A 167 -16.66 6.81 5.88
CA GLY A 167 -16.28 7.59 7.06
C GLY A 167 -14.86 7.32 7.53
N PHE A 168 -13.92 7.04 6.60
CA PHE A 168 -12.52 6.80 6.97
C PHE A 168 -11.84 8.10 7.43
N ASP A 169 -11.25 8.05 8.61
CA ASP A 169 -10.57 9.18 9.22
C ASP A 169 -9.04 9.13 9.07
N ALA A 170 -8.48 7.98 8.73
CA ALA A 170 -7.08 7.80 8.35
C ALA A 170 -6.94 6.83 7.17
N ALA A 171 -6.06 7.15 6.22
CA ALA A 171 -5.77 6.27 5.09
C ALA A 171 -4.26 6.08 4.90
N PHE A 172 -3.81 4.83 5.01
CA PHE A 172 -2.42 4.48 4.71
C PHE A 172 -2.17 4.50 3.21
N GLY A 173 -1.07 5.14 2.79
CA GLY A 173 -0.62 5.23 1.42
C GLY A 173 0.83 4.84 1.25
N GLY A 174 1.18 4.25 0.11
CA GLY A 174 2.53 3.75 -0.20
C GLY A 174 3.49 4.79 -0.76
N ALA A 175 3.20 6.09 -0.64
CA ALA A 175 4.07 7.13 -1.16
C ALA A 175 5.38 7.23 -0.38
N ARG A 176 6.47 7.45 -1.12
CA ARG A 176 7.83 7.63 -0.59
C ARG A 176 8.38 9.00 -0.97
N ARG A 177 9.24 9.55 -0.13
CA ARG A 177 9.95 10.82 -0.42
C ARG A 177 10.88 10.71 -1.63
N ASP A 178 11.37 9.50 -1.89
CA ASP A 178 12.26 9.17 -3.01
C ASP A 178 11.60 9.27 -4.39
N GLU A 179 10.27 9.11 -4.46
CA GLU A 179 9.56 9.07 -5.75
C GLU A 179 9.62 10.38 -6.51
N GLU A 180 9.47 11.51 -5.80
CA GLU A 180 9.31 12.83 -6.43
C GLU A 180 9.55 13.98 -5.43
N LYS A 181 10.01 15.12 -5.93
CA LYS A 181 10.29 16.34 -5.13
C LYS A 181 9.08 16.81 -4.31
N SER A 182 7.87 16.72 -4.85
CA SER A 182 6.65 17.12 -4.13
C SER A 182 6.37 16.21 -2.94
N ARG A 183 6.75 14.92 -3.01
CA ARG A 183 6.62 13.95 -1.92
C ARG A 183 7.58 14.22 -0.76
N ALA A 184 8.75 14.76 -1.04
CA ALA A 184 9.72 15.12 -0.01
C ALA A 184 9.21 16.18 0.99
N LYS A 185 8.26 17.01 0.57
CA LYS A 185 7.63 18.03 1.42
C LYS A 185 6.50 17.48 2.32
N GLU A 186 6.01 16.27 2.05
CA GLU A 186 4.89 15.70 2.78
C GLU A 186 5.35 15.07 4.09
N ARG A 187 4.55 15.22 5.13
CA ARG A 187 4.77 14.57 6.43
C ARG A 187 4.33 13.12 6.38
N ILE A 188 4.85 12.30 7.27
CA ILE A 188 4.40 10.91 7.45
C ILE A 188 2.93 10.90 7.87
N PHE A 189 2.53 11.78 8.82
CA PHE A 189 1.15 12.04 9.20
C PHE A 189 0.68 13.34 8.52
N SER A 190 0.12 13.20 7.34
CA SER A 190 -0.27 14.32 6.50
C SER A 190 -1.75 14.66 6.67
N PHE A 191 -2.02 15.81 7.28
CA PHE A 191 -3.36 16.29 7.57
C PHE A 191 -4.08 16.77 6.32
N ARG A 192 -5.36 16.45 6.23
CA ARG A 192 -6.28 16.92 5.19
C ARG A 192 -7.46 17.61 5.82
N SER A 193 -7.88 18.73 5.20
CA SER A 193 -9.11 19.42 5.58
C SER A 193 -10.35 18.57 5.34
N ALA A 194 -11.52 19.03 5.77
CA ALA A 194 -12.80 18.40 5.48
C ALA A 194 -13.10 18.25 3.97
N GLN A 195 -12.44 19.02 3.11
CA GLN A 195 -12.51 18.90 1.65
C GLN A 195 -11.36 18.05 1.06
N HIS A 196 -10.67 17.29 1.91
CA HIS A 196 -9.49 16.48 1.58
C HIS A 196 -8.26 17.25 1.06
N ARG A 197 -8.23 18.58 1.21
CA ARG A 197 -7.13 19.42 0.73
C ARG A 197 -5.93 19.37 1.67
N TRP A 198 -4.76 19.36 1.08
CA TRP A 198 -3.48 19.49 1.78
C TRP A 198 -3.05 20.96 1.82
N ASP A 199 -2.67 21.43 3.02
CA ASP A 199 -2.06 22.74 3.21
C ASP A 199 -0.74 22.55 4.00
N PRO A 200 0.42 23.01 3.47
CA PRO A 200 1.69 22.89 4.17
C PRO A 200 1.72 23.66 5.51
N LYS A 201 0.89 24.69 5.67
CA LYS A 201 0.85 25.51 6.89
C LYS A 201 0.15 24.81 8.05
N THR A 202 -0.70 23.84 7.78
CA THR A 202 -1.44 23.09 8.80
C THR A 202 -0.75 21.79 9.21
N GLN A 203 0.37 21.44 8.56
CA GLN A 203 1.10 20.23 8.88
C GLN A 203 1.88 20.37 10.18
N ARG A 204 1.94 19.30 10.96
CA ARG A 204 2.62 19.27 12.24
C ARG A 204 4.09 18.84 12.08
N PRO A 205 5.03 19.36 12.88
CA PRO A 205 6.39 18.86 12.90
C PRO A 205 6.44 17.44 13.47
N GLU A 206 7.34 16.61 12.92
CA GLU A 206 7.60 15.23 13.32
C GLU A 206 9.00 15.09 13.87
N LEU A 207 9.27 15.86 14.96
CA LEU A 207 10.57 15.84 15.63
C LEU A 207 10.73 14.52 16.43
N TRP A 208 11.92 13.97 16.39
CA TRP A 208 12.31 12.75 17.12
C TRP A 208 11.39 11.54 16.85
N LYS A 209 10.76 11.47 15.66
CA LYS A 209 9.80 10.43 15.27
C LYS A 209 8.58 10.35 16.21
N LEU A 210 8.23 11.46 16.83
CA LEU A 210 6.99 11.60 17.57
C LEU A 210 5.88 12.07 16.62
N TYR A 211 4.83 11.28 16.56
CA TYR A 211 3.68 11.54 15.71
C TYR A 211 2.50 12.05 16.54
N ASN A 212 1.75 12.96 15.99
CA ASN A 212 0.55 13.49 16.63
C ASN A 212 -0.61 13.39 15.65
N ALA A 213 -1.45 12.39 15.83
CA ALA A 213 -2.62 12.12 14.99
C ALA A 213 -3.89 12.87 15.44
N ARG A 214 -3.83 13.68 16.50
CA ARG A 214 -5.00 14.44 16.98
C ARG A 214 -5.53 15.35 15.87
N LYS A 215 -6.74 15.11 15.41
CA LYS A 215 -7.41 15.85 14.35
C LYS A 215 -8.58 16.69 14.86
N HIS A 216 -8.91 17.76 14.16
CA HIS A 216 -10.12 18.51 14.38
C HIS A 216 -11.30 17.83 13.68
N LYS A 217 -12.50 18.23 14.07
CA LYS A 217 -13.73 17.69 13.46
C LYS A 217 -13.72 17.94 11.94
N GLY A 218 -13.89 16.87 11.17
CA GLY A 218 -13.89 16.91 9.72
C GLY A 218 -12.50 16.75 9.06
N GLU A 219 -11.40 16.83 9.81
CA GLU A 219 -10.07 16.52 9.27
C GLU A 219 -9.88 15.03 9.15
N SER A 220 -9.02 14.64 8.20
CA SER A 220 -8.56 13.27 8.00
C SER A 220 -7.05 13.21 7.83
N LEU A 221 -6.48 12.01 7.99
CA LEU A 221 -5.05 11.76 7.83
C LEU A 221 -4.76 10.96 6.55
N ARG A 222 -3.69 11.32 5.87
CA ARG A 222 -2.98 10.41 4.96
C ARG A 222 -1.68 10.03 5.64
N VAL A 223 -1.44 8.74 5.79
CA VAL A 223 -0.27 8.24 6.51
C VAL A 223 0.62 7.44 5.57
N PHE A 224 1.91 7.74 5.60
CA PHE A 224 2.89 7.17 4.67
C PHE A 224 3.96 6.37 5.41
N PRO A 225 3.70 5.11 5.77
CA PRO A 225 4.65 4.27 6.51
C PRO A 225 5.97 4.03 5.78
N LEU A 226 5.95 4.10 4.43
CA LEU A 226 7.13 3.92 3.59
C LEU A 226 7.84 5.23 3.24
N SER A 227 7.51 6.34 3.88
CA SER A 227 8.01 7.67 3.51
C SER A 227 9.53 7.75 3.41
N ASN A 228 10.26 7.06 4.28
CA ASN A 228 11.72 7.07 4.35
C ASN A 228 12.40 5.95 3.54
N TRP A 229 11.64 5.12 2.85
CA TRP A 229 12.15 4.04 2.00
C TRP A 229 12.50 4.55 0.62
N THR A 230 13.58 4.01 0.03
CA THR A 230 13.90 4.17 -1.39
C THR A 230 13.24 3.06 -2.22
N GLU A 231 13.22 3.23 -3.56
CA GLU A 231 12.75 2.15 -4.45
C GLU A 231 13.59 0.88 -4.28
N LEU A 232 14.90 1.03 -4.10
CA LEU A 232 15.83 -0.08 -3.88
C LEU A 232 15.50 -0.81 -2.57
N ASP A 233 15.22 -0.08 -1.48
CA ASP A 233 14.83 -0.68 -0.19
C ASP A 233 13.57 -1.53 -0.33
N VAL A 234 12.58 -1.04 -1.07
CA VAL A 234 11.34 -1.78 -1.37
C VAL A 234 11.65 -3.08 -2.09
N TRP A 235 12.48 -3.06 -3.15
CA TRP A 235 12.83 -4.26 -3.89
C TRP A 235 13.66 -5.25 -3.09
N GLN A 236 14.65 -4.77 -2.32
CA GLN A 236 15.45 -5.61 -1.42
C GLN A 236 14.58 -6.26 -0.35
N TYR A 237 13.64 -5.50 0.22
CA TYR A 237 12.74 -6.02 1.25
C TYR A 237 11.75 -7.04 0.68
N ILE A 238 11.21 -6.82 -0.53
CA ILE A 238 10.39 -7.80 -1.25
C ILE A 238 11.16 -9.10 -1.43
N HIS A 239 12.43 -9.01 -1.85
CA HIS A 239 13.28 -10.19 -2.06
C HIS A 239 13.59 -10.92 -0.75
N LEU A 240 13.97 -10.19 0.32
CA LEU A 240 14.35 -10.78 1.60
C LEU A 240 13.18 -11.40 2.36
N GLN A 241 11.96 -10.87 2.18
CA GLN A 241 10.76 -11.34 2.88
C GLN A 241 9.86 -12.21 1.99
N ASP A 242 10.29 -12.52 0.77
CA ASP A 242 9.53 -13.28 -0.23
C ASP A 242 8.08 -12.76 -0.40
N ILE A 243 7.94 -11.43 -0.52
CA ILE A 243 6.63 -10.79 -0.59
C ILE A 243 6.01 -11.05 -1.96
N PRO A 244 4.80 -11.64 -2.03
CA PRO A 244 4.11 -11.83 -3.29
C PRO A 244 3.79 -10.50 -3.98
N ILE A 245 4.13 -10.39 -5.26
CA ILE A 245 3.87 -9.23 -6.12
C ILE A 245 3.24 -9.65 -7.44
N VAL A 246 2.67 -8.68 -8.16
CA VAL A 246 2.04 -8.92 -9.47
C VAL A 246 3.08 -9.39 -10.50
N PRO A 247 2.77 -10.41 -11.32
CA PRO A 247 3.69 -10.94 -12.34
C PRO A 247 4.18 -9.90 -13.37
N LEU A 248 3.50 -8.78 -13.51
CA LEU A 248 3.88 -7.70 -14.40
C LEU A 248 5.23 -7.04 -14.07
N TYR A 249 5.72 -7.21 -12.85
CA TYR A 249 7.04 -6.73 -12.46
C TYR A 249 8.21 -7.55 -13.02
N PHE A 250 7.95 -8.79 -13.43
CA PHE A 250 8.95 -9.69 -14.01
C PHE A 250 8.96 -9.59 -15.54
N ALA A 251 10.16 -9.61 -16.12
CA ALA A 251 10.33 -9.57 -17.57
C ALA A 251 9.74 -10.82 -18.22
N ARG A 252 8.87 -10.62 -19.19
CA ARG A 252 8.25 -11.68 -20.02
C ARG A 252 7.98 -11.14 -21.41
N GLU A 253 7.84 -12.03 -22.37
CA GLU A 253 7.33 -11.68 -23.68
C GLU A 253 5.87 -11.23 -23.58
N ARG A 254 5.61 -10.02 -24.05
CA ARG A 254 4.27 -9.42 -24.05
C ARG A 254 4.03 -8.66 -25.34
N PRO A 255 2.79 -8.67 -25.84
CA PRO A 255 2.44 -7.85 -27.01
C PRO A 255 2.47 -6.37 -26.59
N VAL A 256 3.27 -5.56 -27.27
CA VAL A 256 3.40 -4.13 -27.02
C VAL A 256 3.27 -3.36 -28.33
N VAL A 257 2.80 -2.13 -28.24
CA VAL A 257 2.88 -1.10 -29.28
C VAL A 257 3.73 0.05 -28.76
N GLU A 258 4.38 0.76 -29.66
CA GLU A 258 5.20 1.92 -29.28
C GLU A 258 4.43 3.20 -29.65
N ARG A 259 4.17 4.05 -28.67
CA ARG A 259 3.53 5.35 -28.84
C ARG A 259 4.36 6.42 -28.15
N ASP A 260 4.79 7.40 -28.88
CA ASP A 260 5.56 8.55 -28.37
C ASP A 260 6.79 8.11 -27.54
N GLY A 261 7.52 7.08 -28.02
CA GLY A 261 8.70 6.52 -27.37
C GLY A 261 8.38 5.68 -26.12
N THR A 262 7.12 5.39 -25.85
CA THR A 262 6.67 4.58 -24.71
C THR A 262 6.13 3.23 -25.20
N LEU A 263 6.61 2.14 -24.60
CA LEU A 263 6.08 0.81 -24.85
C LEU A 263 4.81 0.60 -24.05
N ILE A 264 3.69 0.43 -24.74
CA ILE A 264 2.38 0.20 -24.11
C ILE A 264 1.98 -1.25 -24.37
N MET A 265 1.76 -2.00 -23.31
CA MET A 265 1.31 -3.39 -23.41
C MET A 265 -0.14 -3.44 -23.90
N VAL A 266 -0.42 -4.29 -24.86
CA VAL A 266 -1.78 -4.61 -25.31
C VAL A 266 -2.28 -5.77 -24.45
N ASP A 267 -3.04 -5.44 -23.40
CA ASP A 267 -3.50 -6.42 -22.40
C ASP A 267 -4.82 -7.10 -22.83
N ASP A 268 -5.68 -6.33 -23.46
CA ASP A 268 -7.00 -6.79 -23.93
C ASP A 268 -7.59 -5.87 -25.01
N GLU A 269 -8.82 -6.24 -25.47
CA GLU A 269 -9.57 -5.58 -26.53
C GLU A 269 -10.02 -4.15 -26.21
N ARG A 270 -9.93 -3.69 -24.96
CA ARG A 270 -10.28 -2.31 -24.58
C ARG A 270 -9.31 -1.29 -25.18
N MET A 271 -8.11 -1.72 -25.61
CA MET A 271 -7.14 -0.83 -26.23
C MET A 271 -7.41 -0.70 -27.75
N PRO A 272 -7.87 0.46 -28.23
CA PRO A 272 -7.98 0.69 -29.67
C PRO A 272 -6.57 0.80 -30.27
N LEU A 273 -6.29 -0.02 -31.26
CA LEU A 273 -5.09 0.11 -32.07
C LEU A 273 -5.29 1.23 -33.12
N ARG A 274 -4.23 1.98 -33.40
CA ARG A 274 -4.22 2.99 -34.46
C ARG A 274 -4.11 2.32 -35.84
N ASP A 275 -4.48 3.00 -36.88
CA ASP A 275 -4.35 2.49 -38.25
C ASP A 275 -2.90 2.10 -38.56
N GLY A 276 -2.71 0.87 -38.99
CA GLY A 276 -1.39 0.31 -39.27
C GLY A 276 -0.57 -0.12 -38.04
N GLU A 277 -1.10 0.04 -36.84
CA GLU A 277 -0.41 -0.38 -35.60
C GLU A 277 -0.58 -1.88 -35.38
N VAL A 278 0.52 -2.60 -35.30
CA VAL A 278 0.55 -4.05 -35.08
C VAL A 278 1.31 -4.34 -33.78
N PRO A 279 0.69 -5.02 -32.80
CA PRO A 279 1.40 -5.42 -31.57
C PRO A 279 2.57 -6.35 -31.87
N VAL A 280 3.73 -6.06 -31.30
CA VAL A 280 4.95 -6.86 -31.43
C VAL A 280 5.29 -7.49 -30.08
N LEU A 281 5.66 -8.76 -30.06
CA LEU A 281 6.16 -9.42 -28.86
C LEU A 281 7.54 -8.86 -28.51
N ARG A 282 7.65 -8.30 -27.31
CA ARG A 282 8.93 -7.86 -26.73
C ARG A 282 9.06 -8.36 -25.30
N LYS A 283 10.28 -8.65 -24.85
CA LYS A 283 10.56 -9.03 -23.46
C LYS A 283 10.57 -7.76 -22.61
N VAL A 284 9.49 -7.53 -21.89
CA VAL A 284 9.24 -6.31 -21.12
C VAL A 284 8.78 -6.58 -19.70
N ARG A 285 9.03 -5.63 -18.80
CA ARG A 285 8.48 -5.55 -17.45
C ARG A 285 8.00 -4.15 -17.11
N PHE A 286 7.33 -4.02 -15.97
CA PHE A 286 6.95 -2.73 -15.44
C PHE A 286 7.78 -2.39 -14.19
N ARG A 287 8.22 -1.13 -14.03
CA ARG A 287 8.83 -0.63 -12.79
C ARG A 287 7.79 -0.14 -11.81
N THR A 288 6.69 0.39 -12.32
CA THR A 288 5.55 0.89 -11.56
C THR A 288 4.28 0.45 -12.22
N LEU A 289 3.22 0.23 -11.45
CA LEU A 289 1.91 -0.14 -11.95
C LEU A 289 0.90 0.97 -11.68
N GLY A 290 0.17 1.33 -12.70
CA GLY A 290 -0.86 2.35 -12.65
C GLY A 290 -2.14 1.89 -13.35
N CYS A 291 -2.75 2.82 -14.09
CA CYS A 291 -3.87 2.50 -14.96
C CYS A 291 -3.34 2.01 -16.32
N TYR A 292 -3.95 0.97 -16.85
CA TYR A 292 -3.79 0.56 -18.23
C TYR A 292 -4.57 1.52 -19.14
N PRO A 293 -4.08 2.04 -20.22
CA PRO A 293 -2.74 1.92 -20.80
C PRO A 293 -1.78 3.08 -20.46
N LEU A 294 -2.03 3.79 -19.36
CA LEU A 294 -1.25 4.98 -18.95
C LEU A 294 0.09 4.64 -18.28
N THR A 295 0.43 3.36 -18.25
CA THR A 295 1.67 2.85 -17.67
C THR A 295 2.52 2.23 -18.75
N GLY A 296 3.69 2.82 -19.03
CA GLY A 296 4.67 2.29 -19.96
C GLY A 296 5.43 1.09 -19.38
N ALA A 297 5.75 0.14 -20.24
CA ALA A 297 6.66 -0.95 -19.98
C ALA A 297 8.10 -0.55 -20.36
N ILE A 298 9.08 -1.26 -19.84
CA ILE A 298 10.49 -1.16 -20.22
C ILE A 298 11.00 -2.49 -20.74
N GLU A 299 11.87 -2.48 -21.73
CA GLU A 299 12.61 -3.68 -22.14
C GLU A 299 13.55 -4.11 -21.02
N SER A 300 13.51 -5.38 -20.68
CA SER A 300 14.31 -5.91 -19.58
C SER A 300 14.43 -7.42 -19.69
N ASN A 301 15.53 -7.96 -19.15
CA ASN A 301 15.73 -9.39 -18.95
C ASN A 301 15.51 -9.83 -17.50
N ALA A 302 15.17 -8.91 -16.59
CA ALA A 302 14.99 -9.20 -15.18
C ALA A 302 13.67 -9.95 -14.92
N ASP A 303 13.73 -11.28 -14.91
CA ASP A 303 12.61 -12.19 -14.71
C ASP A 303 12.59 -12.83 -13.32
N THR A 304 13.53 -12.43 -12.45
CA THR A 304 13.63 -12.84 -11.04
C THR A 304 13.84 -11.64 -10.12
N LEU A 305 13.53 -11.77 -8.84
CA LEU A 305 13.77 -10.71 -7.86
C LEU A 305 15.23 -10.28 -7.76
N PRO A 306 16.22 -11.20 -7.69
CA PRO A 306 17.64 -10.80 -7.70
C PRO A 306 18.03 -10.00 -8.96
N ALA A 307 17.54 -10.39 -10.12
CA ALA A 307 17.80 -9.66 -11.37
C ALA A 307 17.17 -8.26 -11.36
N ILE A 308 15.97 -8.11 -10.81
CA ILE A 308 15.33 -6.79 -10.62
C ILE A 308 16.17 -5.91 -9.67
N VAL A 309 16.62 -6.46 -8.53
CA VAL A 309 17.46 -5.72 -7.58
C VAL A 309 18.77 -5.28 -8.24
N GLN A 310 19.41 -6.17 -9.02
CA GLN A 310 20.62 -5.83 -9.75
C GLN A 310 20.38 -4.71 -10.78
N GLU A 311 19.30 -4.78 -11.53
CA GLU A 311 18.91 -3.72 -12.49
C GLU A 311 18.66 -2.38 -11.76
N MET A 312 18.05 -2.41 -10.57
CA MET A 312 17.82 -1.21 -9.77
C MET A 312 19.11 -0.56 -9.26
N LEU A 313 20.12 -1.33 -8.91
CA LEU A 313 21.43 -0.79 -8.53
C LEU A 313 22.11 -0.02 -9.66
N LEU A 314 21.81 -0.35 -10.91
CA LEU A 314 22.34 0.31 -12.11
C LEU A 314 21.45 1.46 -12.61
N ALA A 315 20.22 1.56 -12.11
CA ALA A 315 19.25 2.55 -12.57
C ALA A 315 19.64 3.97 -12.13
N LYS A 316 19.75 4.89 -13.08
CA LYS A 316 20.03 6.32 -12.85
C LYS A 316 18.79 7.21 -12.87
N THR A 317 17.63 6.62 -13.19
CA THR A 317 16.39 7.35 -13.45
C THR A 317 15.30 6.95 -12.47
N SER A 318 14.43 7.90 -12.11
CA SER A 318 13.27 7.63 -11.26
C SER A 318 12.29 6.63 -11.91
N GLU A 319 11.62 5.82 -11.11
CA GLU A 319 10.60 4.87 -11.54
C GLU A 319 9.42 5.52 -12.27
N ARG A 320 9.20 6.81 -12.07
CA ARG A 320 8.08 7.56 -12.64
C ARG A 320 8.28 8.00 -14.08
N GLN A 321 9.49 7.96 -14.61
CA GLN A 321 9.79 8.40 -16.00
C GLN A 321 9.00 7.63 -17.08
N GLY A 322 8.48 6.44 -16.79
CA GLY A 322 7.66 5.66 -17.72
C GLY A 322 6.14 5.92 -17.64
N ARG A 323 5.71 6.92 -16.85
CA ARG A 323 4.27 7.23 -16.72
C ARG A 323 3.88 8.35 -17.68
N VAL A 324 2.95 8.06 -18.60
CA VAL A 324 2.41 9.03 -19.55
C VAL A 324 1.85 10.29 -18.86
N ILE A 325 1.27 10.14 -17.68
CA ILE A 325 0.68 11.23 -16.90
C ILE A 325 1.72 12.20 -16.29
N ASP A 326 2.97 11.80 -16.16
CA ASP A 326 4.02 12.62 -15.54
C ASP A 326 4.71 13.54 -16.56
N TYR A 327 4.42 13.39 -17.85
CA TYR A 327 4.77 14.36 -18.91
C TYR A 327 3.91 15.63 -18.84
N ASP A 328 2.80 15.63 -18.10
CA ASP A 328 1.95 16.80 -17.90
C ASP A 328 2.67 17.78 -16.94
N ALA A 329 2.96 18.98 -17.40
CA ALA A 329 3.51 20.17 -16.79
C ALA A 329 4.23 20.07 -15.43
N ALA A 330 5.38 20.71 -15.30
CA ALA A 330 6.14 20.85 -14.04
C ALA A 330 5.22 21.34 -12.89
N GLY A 331 5.17 20.59 -11.77
CA GLY A 331 4.34 20.92 -10.61
C GLY A 331 2.95 20.28 -10.61
N SER A 332 2.59 19.43 -11.58
CA SER A 332 1.28 18.78 -11.65
C SER A 332 0.90 18.01 -10.37
N MET A 333 1.86 17.36 -9.71
CA MET A 333 1.62 16.62 -8.48
C MET A 333 1.37 17.50 -7.26
N GLU A 334 1.99 18.68 -7.18
CA GLU A 334 1.73 19.64 -6.10
C GLU A 334 0.30 20.19 -6.20
N LYS A 335 -0.15 20.46 -7.41
CA LYS A 335 -1.53 20.82 -7.74
C LYS A 335 -2.52 19.72 -7.35
N LYS A 336 -2.23 18.48 -7.72
CA LYS A 336 -3.05 17.30 -7.40
C LYS A 336 -3.17 17.04 -5.88
N LYS A 337 -2.14 17.35 -5.07
CA LYS A 337 -2.22 17.28 -3.61
C LYS A 337 -3.22 18.29 -3.04
N VAL A 338 -3.18 19.53 -3.53
CA VAL A 338 -4.13 20.59 -3.13
C VAL A 338 -5.55 20.15 -3.49
N GLU A 339 -5.74 19.42 -4.58
CA GLU A 339 -7.02 18.88 -5.05
C GLU A 339 -7.47 17.61 -4.29
N GLY A 340 -6.69 17.10 -3.36
CA GLY A 340 -7.03 15.93 -2.55
C GLY A 340 -6.52 14.59 -3.09
N TYR A 341 -5.65 14.60 -4.09
CA TYR A 341 -4.89 13.45 -4.51
C TYR A 341 -3.80 13.10 -3.49
N PHE A 342 -3.33 11.85 -3.49
CA PHE A 342 -2.21 11.40 -2.66
C PHE A 342 -1.00 12.25 -2.73
#